data_76fa6fb89011bed879a87ada1b20a113
#
_entry.id   76fa6fb89011bed879a87ada1b20a113
#
_cell.length_a   1.000
_cell.length_b   1.000
_cell.length_c   1.000
_cell.angle_alpha   90.00
_cell.angle_beta   90.00
_cell.angle_gamma   90.00
#
_symmetry.space_group_name_H-M   'P 1'
#
loop_
_entity.id
_entity.type
_entity.pdbx_description
1 polymer ?
#
loop_
_entity_poly.entity_id
_entity_poly.type
_entity_poly.pdbx_seq_one_letter_code
_entity_poly.pdbx_strand_id
1 'polypeptide(L)'
;MTMKKALLGAALLLSPLLAMAGNWPVTVKDMDNRTVTVTQEPQRIILQDGRDILTLAVLERDNPFAKVVAWNNLPKKQDTETWNVLKRKWPEADKILDMKFSDQGNVDLETVISRHPDLMIAQLRAKPSLVQSGVLAKLEALHVPVVFVDYELHPVENTMPSIAMLGKVLGQSDRAQDYINFYQQRLDTIHQRLAKVEKKPLVF
;
A
#
# COMPACT_ATOMS: atom_id res chain seq x y z
N MET A 1 35.65 -51.06 -46.45
CA MET A 1 36.06 -49.96 -45.55
C MET A 1 34.89 -49.02 -45.40
N THR A 2 34.04 -49.21 -44.39
CA THR A 2 32.74 -48.55 -44.21
C THR A 2 32.85 -47.58 -42.98
N MET A 3 32.90 -46.30 -43.25
CA MET A 3 32.86 -45.24 -42.21
C MET A 3 31.45 -45.07 -41.66
N LYS A 4 31.24 -45.38 -40.40
CA LYS A 4 30.00 -45.10 -39.67
C LYS A 4 30.05 -43.60 -39.22
N LYS A 5 29.12 -42.81 -39.73
CA LYS A 5 28.89 -41.44 -39.26
C LYS A 5 28.06 -41.51 -37.99
N ALA A 6 28.63 -41.05 -36.87
CA ALA A 6 27.90 -40.85 -35.60
C ALA A 6 27.19 -39.49 -35.65
N LEU A 7 25.87 -39.48 -35.59
CA LEU A 7 25.08 -38.28 -35.32
C LEU A 7 25.01 -38.03 -33.81
N LEU A 8 25.66 -36.97 -33.35
CA LEU A 8 25.46 -36.44 -32.00
C LEU A 8 24.16 -35.60 -32.00
N GLY A 9 23.13 -36.15 -31.39
CA GLY A 9 21.92 -35.39 -31.12
C GLY A 9 22.11 -34.47 -29.88
N ALA A 10 22.13 -33.17 -30.09
CA ALA A 10 22.09 -32.19 -29.02
C ALA A 10 20.64 -32.08 -28.49
N ALA A 11 20.39 -32.70 -27.34
CA ALA A 11 19.13 -32.49 -26.61
C ALA A 11 19.20 -31.14 -25.92
N LEU A 12 18.48 -30.13 -26.47
CA LEU A 12 18.19 -28.87 -25.77
C LEU A 12 17.27 -29.19 -24.59
N LEU A 13 17.83 -29.17 -23.39
CA LEU A 13 17.05 -29.13 -22.16
C LEU A 13 16.37 -27.76 -22.03
N LEU A 14 15.13 -27.66 -22.54
CA LEU A 14 14.22 -26.57 -22.15
C LEU A 14 13.86 -26.78 -20.67
N SER A 15 14.62 -26.14 -19.78
CA SER A 15 14.18 -25.96 -18.39
C SER A 15 12.95 -25.05 -18.39
N PRO A 16 11.77 -25.49 -17.91
CA PRO A 16 10.67 -24.57 -17.71
C PRO A 16 11.15 -23.56 -16.66
N LEU A 17 11.28 -22.29 -17.04
CA LEU A 17 11.22 -21.20 -16.07
C LEU A 17 9.85 -21.34 -15.41
N LEU A 18 9.83 -21.88 -14.19
CA LEU A 18 8.73 -21.68 -13.26
C LEU A 18 8.71 -20.17 -12.98
N ALA A 19 7.99 -19.42 -13.82
CA ALA A 19 7.53 -18.11 -13.45
C ALA A 19 6.80 -18.32 -12.12
N MET A 20 7.34 -17.80 -11.04
CA MET A 20 6.62 -17.65 -9.78
C MET A 20 5.37 -16.86 -10.15
N ALA A 21 4.25 -17.57 -10.35
CA ALA A 21 2.97 -16.95 -10.58
C ALA A 21 2.71 -16.09 -9.36
N GLY A 22 2.95 -14.80 -9.49
CA GLY A 22 2.63 -13.82 -8.45
C GLY A 22 1.16 -13.98 -8.07
N ASN A 23 0.79 -13.61 -6.85
CA ASN A 23 -0.56 -13.73 -6.30
C ASN A 23 -1.60 -12.86 -7.05
N TRP A 24 -1.26 -12.28 -8.22
CA TRP A 24 -2.12 -11.44 -9.03
C TRP A 24 -2.73 -12.18 -10.21
N PRO A 25 -3.96 -11.81 -10.66
CA PRO A 25 -4.78 -10.71 -10.13
C PRO A 25 -5.33 -10.98 -8.73
N VAL A 26 -5.41 -9.94 -7.89
CA VAL A 26 -6.02 -10.01 -6.58
C VAL A 26 -7.25 -9.11 -6.51
N THR A 27 -8.34 -9.64 -5.95
CA THR A 27 -9.57 -8.89 -5.73
C THR A 27 -9.78 -8.72 -4.23
N VAL A 28 -10.00 -7.46 -3.81
CA VAL A 28 -10.21 -7.10 -2.42
C VAL A 28 -11.48 -6.27 -2.25
N LYS A 29 -11.99 -6.26 -1.02
CA LYS A 29 -13.00 -5.29 -0.57
C LYS A 29 -12.28 -4.21 0.21
N ASP A 30 -12.40 -2.95 -0.22
CA ASP A 30 -11.76 -1.82 0.45
C ASP A 30 -12.62 -1.23 1.58
N MET A 31 -12.11 -0.21 2.27
CA MET A 31 -12.83 0.38 3.41
C MET A 31 -14.04 1.24 3.00
N ASP A 32 -14.22 1.49 1.72
CA ASP A 32 -15.46 2.06 1.14
C ASP A 32 -16.46 0.97 0.70
N ASN A 33 -16.24 -0.29 1.08
CA ASN A 33 -17.02 -1.46 0.68
C ASN A 33 -17.05 -1.73 -0.83
N ARG A 34 -16.14 -1.16 -1.62
CA ARG A 34 -16.01 -1.42 -3.06
C ARG A 34 -15.19 -2.68 -3.30
N THR A 35 -15.56 -3.41 -4.33
CA THR A 35 -14.74 -4.51 -4.85
C THR A 35 -13.72 -3.93 -5.84
N VAL A 36 -12.44 -4.08 -5.53
CA VAL A 36 -11.33 -3.57 -6.34
C VAL A 36 -10.45 -4.73 -6.79
N THR A 37 -10.16 -4.80 -8.08
CA THR A 37 -9.23 -5.80 -8.65
C THR A 37 -7.93 -5.12 -9.05
N VAL A 38 -6.82 -5.64 -8.51
CA VAL A 38 -5.45 -5.26 -8.87
C VAL A 38 -4.91 -6.38 -9.75
N THR A 39 -4.61 -6.07 -11.00
CA THR A 39 -4.32 -7.07 -12.05
C THR A 39 -2.88 -7.58 -12.03
N GLN A 40 -1.96 -6.82 -11.45
CA GLN A 40 -0.54 -7.13 -11.36
C GLN A 40 0.05 -6.58 -10.06
N GLU A 41 1.25 -7.00 -9.72
CA GLU A 41 1.97 -6.43 -8.58
C GLU A 41 2.20 -4.93 -8.76
N PRO A 42 1.72 -4.08 -7.83
CA PRO A 42 1.93 -2.64 -7.93
C PRO A 42 3.42 -2.29 -7.85
N GLN A 43 3.87 -1.46 -8.79
CA GLN A 43 5.25 -0.98 -8.87
C GLN A 43 5.33 0.55 -8.83
N ARG A 44 4.20 1.23 -9.01
CA ARG A 44 4.13 2.69 -9.14
C ARG A 44 2.98 3.26 -8.31
N ILE A 45 3.20 3.29 -7.01
CA ILE A 45 2.17 3.61 -6.02
C ILE A 45 2.10 5.11 -5.78
N ILE A 46 0.89 5.65 -5.73
CA ILE A 46 0.60 6.98 -5.20
C ILE A 46 0.00 6.86 -3.81
N LEU A 47 0.54 7.63 -2.85
CA LEU A 47 -0.06 7.80 -1.53
C LEU A 47 -0.79 9.14 -1.47
N GLN A 48 -2.12 9.11 -1.36
CA GLN A 48 -2.92 10.32 -1.17
C GLN A 48 -2.56 10.98 0.17
N ASP A 49 -2.40 10.19 1.21
CA ASP A 49 -1.87 10.64 2.50
C ASP A 49 -0.47 10.04 2.72
N GLY A 50 0.53 10.92 2.87
CA GLY A 50 1.91 10.47 3.01
C GLY A 50 2.21 9.75 4.33
N ARG A 51 1.31 9.85 5.33
CA ARG A 51 1.44 9.08 6.57
C ARG A 51 1.24 7.58 6.36
N ASP A 52 0.58 7.19 5.26
CA ASP A 52 0.42 5.78 4.88
C ASP A 52 1.76 5.09 4.58
N ILE A 53 2.85 5.87 4.42
CA ILE A 53 4.21 5.33 4.35
C ILE A 53 4.57 4.49 5.58
N LEU A 54 3.99 4.78 6.76
CA LEU A 54 4.21 4.00 7.96
C LEU A 54 3.61 2.60 7.84
N THR A 55 2.44 2.48 7.19
CA THR A 55 1.86 1.18 6.87
C THR A 55 2.71 0.43 5.85
N LEU A 56 3.20 1.12 4.81
CA LEU A 56 4.15 0.50 3.88
C LEU A 56 5.43 0.05 4.59
N ALA A 57 5.94 0.79 5.58
CA ALA A 57 7.12 0.39 6.36
C ALA A 57 6.88 -0.89 7.19
N VAL A 58 5.65 -1.17 7.57
CA VAL A 58 5.28 -2.45 8.22
C VAL A 58 5.28 -3.59 7.20
N LEU A 59 4.78 -3.35 6.00
CA LEU A 59 4.59 -4.36 4.95
C LEU A 59 5.86 -4.54 4.09
N GLU A 60 6.47 -3.45 3.65
CA GLU A 60 7.65 -3.42 2.77
C GLU A 60 8.90 -3.04 3.59
N ARG A 61 9.28 -3.92 4.54
CA ARG A 61 10.28 -3.64 5.59
C ARG A 61 11.66 -3.23 5.08
N ASP A 62 12.05 -3.68 3.89
CA ASP A 62 13.37 -3.41 3.34
C ASP A 62 13.47 -1.97 2.81
N ASN A 63 12.46 -1.54 2.05
CA ASN A 63 12.35 -0.17 1.56
C ASN A 63 10.90 0.21 1.25
N PRO A 64 10.20 0.90 2.15
CA PRO A 64 8.81 1.30 1.96
C PRO A 64 8.62 2.32 0.83
N PHE A 65 9.69 2.99 0.39
CA PHE A 65 9.65 4.00 -0.66
C PHE A 65 9.90 3.45 -2.07
N ALA A 66 10.37 2.20 -2.18
CA ALA A 66 10.84 1.66 -3.47
C ALA A 66 9.82 1.76 -4.59
N LYS A 67 8.54 1.60 -4.27
CA LYS A 67 7.42 1.63 -5.22
C LYS A 67 6.63 2.94 -5.22
N VAL A 68 6.96 3.90 -4.34
CA VAL A 68 6.23 5.16 -4.22
C VAL A 68 6.74 6.17 -5.22
N VAL A 69 5.89 6.58 -6.17
CA VAL A 69 6.27 7.52 -7.24
C VAL A 69 5.81 8.94 -6.97
N ALA A 70 4.77 9.10 -6.13
CA ALA A 70 4.27 10.40 -5.70
C ALA A 70 3.46 10.26 -4.41
N TRP A 71 3.38 11.32 -3.65
CA TRP A 71 2.65 11.34 -2.39
C TRP A 71 2.29 12.77 -1.94
N ASN A 72 1.47 12.91 -0.90
CA ASN A 72 1.40 14.12 -0.12
C ASN A 72 2.37 13.99 1.06
N ASN A 73 3.52 14.64 1.02
CA ASN A 73 4.55 14.48 2.04
C ASN A 73 4.17 15.16 3.37
N LEU A 74 3.14 14.62 4.03
CA LEU A 74 2.72 15.08 5.35
C LEU A 74 3.77 14.83 6.45
N PRO A 75 4.53 13.72 6.46
CA PRO A 75 5.62 13.55 7.43
C PRO A 75 6.60 14.73 7.42
N LYS A 76 7.02 15.21 6.25
CA LYS A 76 7.91 16.37 6.16
C LYS A 76 7.27 17.67 6.68
N LYS A 77 5.94 17.82 6.49
CA LYS A 77 5.21 19.04 6.82
C LYS A 77 4.77 19.10 8.28
N GLN A 78 4.45 17.97 8.87
CA GLN A 78 3.76 17.90 10.17
C GLN A 78 4.56 17.16 11.26
N ASP A 79 5.49 16.27 10.85
CA ASP A 79 6.30 15.46 11.77
C ASP A 79 7.73 15.36 11.25
N THR A 80 8.48 16.45 11.47
CA THR A 80 9.88 16.57 11.05
C THR A 80 10.80 15.53 11.68
N GLU A 81 10.49 15.07 12.89
CA GLU A 81 11.31 14.04 13.58
C GLU A 81 11.17 12.70 12.86
N THR A 82 9.95 12.24 12.65
CA THR A 82 9.68 11.02 11.85
C THR A 82 10.27 11.14 10.45
N TRP A 83 10.09 12.29 9.78
CA TRP A 83 10.67 12.54 8.47
C TRP A 83 12.19 12.39 8.46
N ASN A 84 12.89 12.96 9.43
CA ASN A 84 14.35 12.89 9.52
C ASN A 84 14.84 11.44 9.75
N VAL A 85 14.11 10.64 10.50
CA VAL A 85 14.41 9.20 10.68
C VAL A 85 14.26 8.46 9.37
N LEU A 86 13.12 8.63 8.68
CA LEU A 86 12.83 7.99 7.40
C LEU A 86 13.86 8.36 6.34
N LYS A 87 14.13 9.66 6.16
CA LYS A 87 15.08 10.18 5.17
C LYS A 87 16.51 9.73 5.43
N ARG A 88 16.91 9.58 6.69
CA ARG A 88 18.25 9.08 7.04
C ARG A 88 18.44 7.63 6.60
N LYS A 89 17.42 6.81 6.76
CA LYS A 89 17.45 5.40 6.38
C LYS A 89 17.26 5.21 4.87
N TRP A 90 16.38 6.01 4.25
CA TRP A 90 16.03 5.94 2.83
C TRP A 90 16.14 7.35 2.18
N PRO A 91 17.36 7.79 1.80
CA PRO A 91 17.57 9.13 1.25
C PRO A 91 16.78 9.44 -0.03
N GLU A 92 16.43 8.43 -0.79
CA GLU A 92 15.60 8.55 -2.00
C GLU A 92 14.19 9.10 -1.72
N ALA A 93 13.69 8.97 -0.51
CA ALA A 93 12.40 9.53 -0.09
C ALA A 93 12.28 11.04 -0.38
N ASP A 94 13.40 11.78 -0.31
CA ASP A 94 13.43 13.22 -0.58
C ASP A 94 13.22 13.58 -2.07
N LYS A 95 13.35 12.59 -2.97
CA LYS A 95 13.18 12.74 -4.42
C LYS A 95 11.76 12.40 -4.89
N ILE A 96 10.93 11.82 -4.03
CA ILE A 96 9.55 11.48 -4.36
C ILE A 96 8.75 12.76 -4.53
N LEU A 97 7.99 12.84 -5.61
CA LEU A 97 7.20 14.02 -5.93
C LEU A 97 6.14 14.29 -4.86
N ASP A 98 6.18 15.49 -4.27
CA ASP A 98 5.10 15.99 -3.41
C ASP A 98 4.00 16.61 -4.28
N MET A 99 2.87 15.91 -4.38
CA MET A 99 1.72 16.31 -5.18
C MET A 99 0.84 17.37 -4.49
N LYS A 100 1.17 17.75 -3.27
CA LYS A 100 0.43 18.76 -2.52
C LYS A 100 -1.08 18.48 -2.45
N PHE A 101 -1.48 17.21 -2.33
CA PHE A 101 -2.88 16.89 -2.06
C PHE A 101 -3.35 17.71 -0.87
N SER A 102 -4.42 18.46 -1.02
CA SER A 102 -5.09 19.10 0.10
C SER A 102 -6.38 18.32 0.41
N ASP A 103 -6.80 18.36 1.66
CA ASP A 103 -8.11 17.82 2.06
C ASP A 103 -9.26 18.61 1.39
N GLN A 104 -8.95 19.75 0.76
CA GLN A 104 -9.87 20.60 0.01
C GLN A 104 -9.95 20.28 -1.50
N GLY A 105 -9.33 19.18 -1.95
CA GLY A 105 -9.52 18.66 -3.31
C GLY A 105 -8.67 19.28 -4.41
N ASN A 106 -7.75 20.18 -4.10
CA ASN A 106 -6.83 20.70 -5.11
C ASN A 106 -5.73 19.67 -5.39
N VAL A 107 -5.90 18.91 -6.45
CA VAL A 107 -4.92 17.93 -6.92
C VAL A 107 -4.49 18.34 -8.31
N ASP A 108 -3.19 18.41 -8.54
CA ASP A 108 -2.65 18.51 -9.89
C ASP A 108 -2.76 17.12 -10.56
N LEU A 109 -3.89 16.93 -11.24
CA LEU A 109 -4.23 15.68 -11.88
C LEU A 109 -3.26 15.33 -13.02
N GLU A 110 -2.73 16.31 -13.75
CA GLU A 110 -1.74 16.08 -14.81
C GLU A 110 -0.44 15.51 -14.22
N THR A 111 -0.02 16.07 -13.10
CA THR A 111 1.14 15.57 -12.36
C THR A 111 0.92 14.15 -11.86
N VAL A 112 -0.28 13.81 -11.36
CA VAL A 112 -0.63 12.43 -10.96
C VAL A 112 -0.47 11.46 -12.14
N ILE A 113 -1.05 11.81 -13.29
CA ILE A 113 -1.04 10.95 -14.48
C ILE A 113 0.36 10.81 -15.08
N SER A 114 1.15 11.88 -15.09
CA SER A 114 2.51 11.87 -15.63
C SER A 114 3.45 10.88 -14.91
N ARG A 115 3.08 10.43 -13.72
CA ARG A 115 3.82 9.41 -12.97
C ARG A 115 3.48 7.99 -13.38
N HIS A 116 2.52 7.78 -14.29
CA HIS A 116 2.08 6.47 -14.74
C HIS A 116 1.82 5.51 -13.56
N PRO A 117 0.96 5.90 -12.61
CA PRO A 117 0.68 5.06 -11.45
C PRO A 117 -0.05 3.79 -11.87
N ASP A 118 0.17 2.71 -11.12
CA ASP A 118 -0.55 1.44 -11.25
C ASP A 118 -1.39 1.10 -10.01
N LEU A 119 -1.28 1.92 -8.96
CA LEU A 119 -2.12 1.87 -7.77
C LEU A 119 -2.16 3.23 -7.09
N MET A 120 -3.33 3.61 -6.57
CA MET A 120 -3.45 4.69 -5.58
C MET A 120 -3.97 4.11 -4.25
N ILE A 121 -3.27 4.43 -3.16
CA ILE A 121 -3.74 4.20 -1.80
C ILE A 121 -4.25 5.54 -1.26
N ALA A 122 -5.49 5.58 -0.78
CA ALA A 122 -6.12 6.79 -0.29
C ALA A 122 -6.87 6.56 1.02
N GLN A 123 -6.87 7.57 1.89
CA GLN A 123 -7.68 7.57 3.10
C GLN A 123 -9.18 7.73 2.76
N LEU A 124 -10.03 6.95 3.41
CA LEU A 124 -11.48 6.98 3.18
C LEU A 124 -12.06 8.38 3.41
N ARG A 125 -11.56 9.13 4.40
CA ARG A 125 -11.95 10.53 4.67
C ARG A 125 -11.73 11.47 3.48
N ALA A 126 -10.77 11.17 2.60
CA ALA A 126 -10.45 11.98 1.43
C ALA A 126 -11.36 11.71 0.22
N LYS A 127 -12.18 10.66 0.27
CA LYS A 127 -13.05 10.28 -0.85
C LYS A 127 -13.91 11.42 -1.39
N PRO A 128 -14.62 12.25 -0.57
CA PRO A 128 -15.43 13.33 -1.11
C PRO A 128 -14.61 14.32 -1.95
N SER A 129 -13.43 14.70 -1.49
CA SER A 129 -12.52 15.60 -2.21
C SER A 129 -11.98 14.98 -3.51
N LEU A 130 -11.66 13.70 -3.49
CA LEU A 130 -11.17 12.97 -4.67
C LEU A 130 -12.29 12.79 -5.73
N VAL A 131 -13.53 12.65 -5.31
CA VAL A 131 -14.69 12.68 -6.22
C VAL A 131 -14.87 14.06 -6.81
N GLN A 132 -14.91 15.10 -5.97
CA GLN A 132 -15.16 16.48 -6.39
C GLN A 132 -14.08 17.00 -7.36
N SER A 133 -12.82 16.66 -7.14
CA SER A 133 -11.70 17.03 -8.00
C SER A 133 -11.60 16.23 -9.30
N GLY A 134 -12.45 15.22 -9.48
CA GLY A 134 -12.43 14.34 -10.66
C GLY A 134 -11.27 13.33 -10.69
N VAL A 135 -10.45 13.25 -9.64
CA VAL A 135 -9.30 12.32 -9.58
C VAL A 135 -9.75 10.88 -9.72
N LEU A 136 -10.79 10.47 -8.98
CA LEU A 136 -11.28 9.08 -9.05
C LEU A 136 -11.76 8.71 -10.44
N ALA A 137 -12.59 9.55 -11.07
CA ALA A 137 -13.10 9.31 -12.40
C ALA A 137 -11.98 9.22 -13.45
N LYS A 138 -10.93 10.03 -13.29
CA LYS A 138 -9.80 10.02 -14.21
C LYS A 138 -8.92 8.78 -14.04
N LEU A 139 -8.64 8.36 -12.80
CA LEU A 139 -7.87 7.13 -12.55
C LEU A 139 -8.64 5.90 -13.02
N GLU A 140 -9.96 5.86 -12.82
CA GLU A 140 -10.81 4.80 -13.34
C GLU A 140 -10.77 4.72 -14.89
N ALA A 141 -10.86 5.86 -15.57
CA ALA A 141 -10.74 5.91 -17.05
C ALA A 141 -9.36 5.45 -17.55
N LEU A 142 -8.33 5.53 -16.73
CA LEU A 142 -6.97 5.05 -17.00
C LEU A 142 -6.73 3.61 -16.49
N HIS A 143 -7.75 2.96 -15.97
CA HIS A 143 -7.67 1.62 -15.37
C HIS A 143 -6.66 1.53 -14.21
N VAL A 144 -6.45 2.62 -13.49
CA VAL A 144 -5.61 2.66 -12.28
C VAL A 144 -6.49 2.37 -11.06
N PRO A 145 -6.31 1.23 -10.39
CA PRO A 145 -7.09 0.92 -9.21
C PRO A 145 -6.80 1.90 -8.06
N VAL A 146 -7.86 2.28 -7.36
CA VAL A 146 -7.78 3.06 -6.11
C VAL A 146 -8.33 2.20 -4.99
N VAL A 147 -7.57 2.00 -3.92
CA VAL A 147 -8.01 1.31 -2.70
C VAL A 147 -8.11 2.31 -1.55
N PHE A 148 -9.24 2.29 -0.83
CA PHE A 148 -9.40 3.10 0.36
C PHE A 148 -9.00 2.31 1.61
N VAL A 149 -8.15 2.96 2.43
CA VAL A 149 -7.82 2.56 3.80
C VAL A 149 -8.52 3.49 4.78
N ASP A 150 -8.70 3.07 6.02
CA ASP A 150 -9.28 3.92 7.06
C ASP A 150 -8.58 3.71 8.39
N TYR A 151 -7.83 4.74 8.78
CA TYR A 151 -7.15 4.81 10.08
C TYR A 151 -7.67 5.95 10.96
N GLU A 152 -8.67 6.69 10.47
CA GLU A 152 -9.11 7.93 11.12
C GLU A 152 -10.62 7.98 11.43
N LEU A 153 -11.48 7.53 10.53
CA LEU A 153 -12.94 7.56 10.76
C LEU A 153 -13.38 6.47 11.74
N HIS A 154 -12.85 5.26 11.57
CA HIS A 154 -13.16 4.10 12.41
C HIS A 154 -11.86 3.34 12.74
N PRO A 155 -10.95 3.97 13.52
CA PRO A 155 -9.58 3.44 13.68
C PRO A 155 -9.51 2.07 14.36
N VAL A 156 -10.41 1.78 15.30
CA VAL A 156 -10.42 0.48 15.98
C VAL A 156 -10.91 -0.62 15.06
N GLU A 157 -11.99 -0.35 14.31
CA GLU A 157 -12.65 -1.33 13.44
C GLU A 157 -11.90 -1.55 12.13
N ASN A 158 -11.33 -0.48 11.54
CA ASN A 158 -10.85 -0.49 10.18
C ASN A 158 -9.31 -0.60 10.03
N THR A 159 -8.54 -0.40 11.10
CA THR A 159 -7.06 -0.50 11.01
C THR A 159 -6.62 -1.90 10.59
N MET A 160 -7.07 -2.95 11.27
CA MET A 160 -6.68 -4.32 10.92
C MET A 160 -7.18 -4.75 9.54
N PRO A 161 -8.45 -4.51 9.16
CA PRO A 161 -8.92 -4.77 7.80
C PRO A 161 -8.14 -4.00 6.72
N SER A 162 -7.79 -2.73 6.95
CA SER A 162 -6.98 -1.94 6.02
C SER A 162 -5.60 -2.56 5.79
N ILE A 163 -4.93 -2.98 6.85
CA ILE A 163 -3.61 -3.64 6.78
C ILE A 163 -3.72 -5.01 6.11
N ALA A 164 -4.73 -5.81 6.42
CA ALA A 164 -4.96 -7.10 5.78
C ALA A 164 -5.20 -6.96 4.27
N MET A 165 -6.01 -5.97 3.89
CA MET A 165 -6.30 -5.65 2.50
C MET A 165 -5.03 -5.21 1.76
N LEU A 166 -4.25 -4.27 2.32
CA LEU A 166 -2.98 -3.83 1.72
C LEU A 166 -1.96 -4.97 1.64
N GLY A 167 -1.89 -5.84 2.65
CA GLY A 167 -1.05 -7.03 2.60
C GLY A 167 -1.35 -7.91 1.40
N LYS A 168 -2.62 -8.11 1.04
CA LYS A 168 -3.02 -8.85 -0.17
C LYS A 168 -2.64 -8.09 -1.44
N VAL A 169 -2.96 -6.80 -1.51
CA VAL A 169 -2.70 -5.95 -2.68
C VAL A 169 -1.22 -5.86 -3.00
N LEU A 170 -0.35 -5.84 -1.97
CA LEU A 170 1.10 -5.71 -2.10
C LEU A 170 1.85 -7.06 -2.08
N GLY A 171 1.13 -8.20 -1.98
CA GLY A 171 1.77 -9.52 -1.86
C GLY A 171 2.49 -9.76 -0.54
N GLN A 172 2.12 -9.02 0.52
CA GLN A 172 2.75 -9.04 1.84
C GLN A 172 1.79 -9.55 2.94
N SER A 173 0.96 -10.54 2.59
CA SER A 173 -0.08 -11.06 3.51
C SER A 173 0.49 -11.58 4.83
N ASP A 174 1.65 -12.25 4.81
CA ASP A 174 2.28 -12.77 6.03
C ASP A 174 2.72 -11.64 6.96
N ARG A 175 3.34 -10.59 6.41
CA ARG A 175 3.75 -9.40 7.19
C ARG A 175 2.56 -8.63 7.75
N ALA A 176 1.47 -8.57 6.98
CA ALA A 176 0.22 -8.01 7.45
C ALA A 176 -0.35 -8.81 8.62
N GLN A 177 -0.35 -10.14 8.54
CA GLN A 177 -0.84 -11.02 9.60
C GLN A 177 0.02 -10.92 10.87
N ASP A 178 1.34 -10.83 10.75
CA ASP A 178 2.24 -10.59 11.89
C ASP A 178 1.85 -9.32 12.66
N TYR A 179 1.60 -8.23 11.92
CA TYR A 179 1.21 -6.97 12.54
C TYR A 179 -0.18 -7.04 13.17
N ILE A 180 -1.14 -7.67 12.50
CA ILE A 180 -2.49 -7.85 13.02
C ILE A 180 -2.47 -8.64 14.32
N ASN A 181 -1.69 -9.72 14.39
CA ASN A 181 -1.53 -10.53 15.59
C ASN A 181 -0.93 -9.69 16.74
N PHE A 182 0.11 -8.91 16.46
CA PHE A 182 0.70 -7.99 17.43
C PHE A 182 -0.34 -6.97 17.93
N TYR A 183 -1.07 -6.34 17.03
CA TYR A 183 -2.08 -5.32 17.36
C TYR A 183 -3.19 -5.92 18.23
N GLN A 184 -3.72 -7.09 17.84
CA GLN A 184 -4.76 -7.78 18.60
C GLN A 184 -4.31 -8.14 20.02
N GLN A 185 -3.10 -8.67 20.19
CA GLN A 185 -2.54 -8.98 21.50
C GLN A 185 -2.45 -7.75 22.41
N ARG A 186 -2.16 -6.57 21.85
CA ARG A 186 -2.14 -5.31 22.63
C ARG A 186 -3.53 -4.89 23.05
N LEU A 187 -4.51 -4.98 22.15
CA LEU A 187 -5.91 -4.70 22.48
C LEU A 187 -6.44 -5.65 23.55
N ASP A 188 -6.19 -6.94 23.43
CA ASP A 188 -6.62 -7.95 24.41
C ASP A 188 -6.02 -7.66 25.77
N THR A 189 -4.75 -7.29 25.83
CA THR A 189 -4.08 -6.89 27.08
C THR A 189 -4.75 -5.68 27.74
N ILE A 190 -5.14 -4.68 26.93
CA ILE A 190 -5.84 -3.48 27.41
C ILE A 190 -7.24 -3.87 27.91
N HIS A 191 -7.99 -4.65 27.16
CA HIS A 191 -9.33 -5.10 27.53
C HIS A 191 -9.30 -5.89 28.84
N GLN A 192 -8.35 -6.82 29.02
CA GLN A 192 -8.21 -7.60 30.24
C GLN A 192 -7.89 -6.73 31.46
N ARG A 193 -7.06 -5.69 31.30
CA ARG A 193 -6.76 -4.76 32.38
C ARG A 193 -7.96 -3.88 32.72
N LEU A 194 -8.66 -3.37 31.70
CA LEU A 194 -9.82 -2.50 31.88
C LEU A 194 -11.05 -3.25 32.43
N ALA A 195 -11.19 -4.54 32.18
CA ALA A 195 -12.27 -5.36 32.72
C ALA A 195 -12.28 -5.38 34.26
N LYS A 196 -11.16 -5.10 34.93
CA LYS A 196 -11.00 -5.06 36.39
C LYS A 196 -11.14 -3.67 36.98
N VAL A 197 -11.39 -2.65 36.15
CA VAL A 197 -11.49 -1.25 36.57
C VAL A 197 -12.95 -0.89 36.79
N GLU A 198 -13.33 -0.70 38.04
CA GLU A 198 -14.72 -0.34 38.44
C GLU A 198 -15.05 1.11 38.03
N LYS A 199 -14.11 2.03 38.17
CA LYS A 199 -14.29 3.45 37.86
C LYS A 199 -13.46 3.85 36.67
N LYS A 200 -14.13 4.04 35.52
CA LYS A 200 -13.48 4.53 34.29
C LYS A 200 -13.33 6.05 34.34
N PRO A 201 -12.20 6.63 33.86
CA PRO A 201 -12.08 8.08 33.74
C PRO A 201 -13.07 8.61 32.72
N LEU A 202 -13.59 9.81 32.97
CA LEU A 202 -14.33 10.58 31.97
C LEU A 202 -13.30 11.18 31.00
N VAL A 203 -13.53 10.94 29.72
CA VAL A 203 -12.75 11.54 28.63
C VAL A 203 -13.67 12.51 27.88
N PHE A 204 -13.23 13.76 27.73
CA PHE A 204 -13.96 14.83 27.05
C PHE A 204 -13.31 15.06 25.69
#